data_d5842b2aa738a1b0579abd11e95bd7ec
#
_entry.id   d5842b2aa738a1b0579abd11e95bd7ec
#
_cell.length_a   1.000
_cell.length_b   1.000
_cell.length_c   1.000
_cell.angle_alpha   90.00
_cell.angle_beta   90.00
_cell.angle_gamma   90.00
#
_symmetry.space_group_name_H-M   'P 1'
#
loop_
_entity.id
_entity.type
_entity.pdbx_description
1 polymer ?
#
loop_
_entity_poly.entity_id
_entity_poly.type
_entity_poly.pdbx_seq_one_letter_code
_entity_poly.pdbx_strand_id
1 'polypeptide(L)'
;MTTMTTSDRIRFRSVGNRLNLVQEHLEAMQRDVHGLEYAHWKEEVDELWKGIFEQISRMSEGAQRSSLELIRDDWTQFLQYYATLSE
;
A
#
# COMPACT_ATOMS: atom_id res chain seq x y z
N MET A 1 -1.85 -23.86 11.73
CA MET A 1 -2.57 -22.85 10.95
C MET A 1 -2.90 -21.66 11.83
N THR A 2 -2.37 -20.49 11.48
CA THR A 2 -2.62 -19.31 12.29
C THR A 2 -3.97 -18.73 11.91
N THR A 3 -4.92 -18.75 12.86
CA THR A 3 -6.23 -18.17 12.64
C THR A 3 -6.18 -16.70 13.04
N MET A 4 -6.56 -15.82 12.12
CA MET A 4 -6.62 -14.39 12.42
C MET A 4 -7.72 -14.11 13.43
N THR A 5 -7.42 -13.24 14.41
CA THR A 5 -8.44 -12.73 15.33
C THR A 5 -9.40 -11.80 14.60
N THR A 6 -10.51 -11.43 15.23
CA THR A 6 -11.45 -10.47 14.65
C THR A 6 -10.76 -9.13 14.38
N SER A 7 -9.91 -8.67 15.29
CA SER A 7 -9.14 -7.44 15.11
C SER A 7 -8.19 -7.54 13.91
N ASP A 8 -7.50 -8.67 13.76
CA ASP A 8 -6.60 -8.91 12.64
C ASP A 8 -7.35 -8.88 11.30
N ARG A 9 -8.55 -9.48 11.24
CA ARG A 9 -9.37 -9.49 10.04
C ARG A 9 -9.79 -8.08 9.62
N ILE A 10 -10.17 -7.26 10.58
CA ILE A 10 -10.56 -5.87 10.33
C ILE A 10 -9.36 -5.09 9.78
N ARG A 11 -8.19 -5.25 10.39
CA ARG A 11 -6.97 -4.59 9.94
C ARG A 11 -6.51 -5.10 8.57
N PHE A 12 -6.62 -6.41 8.33
CA PHE A 12 -6.28 -7.01 7.05
C PHE A 12 -7.16 -6.46 5.92
N ARG A 13 -8.47 -6.33 6.18
CA ARG A 13 -9.40 -5.72 5.23
C ARG A 13 -9.04 -4.25 4.96
N SER A 14 -8.67 -3.52 5.99
CA SER A 14 -8.23 -2.13 5.86
C SER A 14 -6.98 -2.01 4.99
N VAL A 15 -6.02 -2.92 5.15
CA VAL A 15 -4.83 -2.99 4.30
C VAL A 15 -5.22 -3.23 2.84
N GLY A 16 -6.10 -4.19 2.58
CA GLY A 16 -6.58 -4.48 1.23
C GLY A 16 -7.26 -3.29 0.56
N ASN A 17 -8.11 -2.58 1.31
CA ASN A 17 -8.79 -1.39 0.81
C ASN A 17 -7.78 -0.28 0.47
N ARG A 18 -6.77 -0.07 1.31
CA ARG A 18 -5.72 0.91 1.06
C ARG A 18 -4.84 0.54 -0.13
N LEU A 19 -4.57 -0.75 -0.33
CA LEU A 19 -3.83 -1.22 -1.50
C LEU A 19 -4.57 -0.91 -2.80
N ASN A 20 -5.89 -1.09 -2.81
CA ASN A 20 -6.70 -0.72 -3.98
C ASN A 20 -6.59 0.77 -4.28
N LEU A 21 -6.62 1.61 -3.26
CA LEU A 21 -6.44 3.05 -3.43
C LEU A 21 -5.04 3.40 -3.93
N VAL A 22 -4.01 2.72 -3.43
CA VAL A 22 -2.64 2.90 -3.92
C VAL A 22 -2.58 2.61 -5.41
N GLN A 23 -3.17 1.50 -5.85
CA GLN A 23 -3.16 1.13 -7.27
C GLN A 23 -3.88 2.16 -8.13
N GLU A 24 -5.04 2.65 -7.68
CA GLU A 24 -5.78 3.69 -8.38
C GLU A 24 -4.96 4.98 -8.52
N HIS A 25 -4.27 5.38 -7.44
CA HIS A 25 -3.44 6.58 -7.45
C HIS A 25 -2.22 6.41 -8.34
N LEU A 26 -1.59 5.24 -8.32
CA LEU A 26 -0.45 4.96 -9.20
C LEU A 26 -0.85 5.01 -10.68
N GLU A 27 -2.01 4.48 -11.03
CA GLU A 27 -2.53 4.57 -12.38
C GLU A 27 -2.77 6.02 -12.80
N ALA A 28 -3.34 6.83 -11.89
CA ALA A 28 -3.56 8.25 -12.15
C ALA A 28 -2.23 8.99 -12.36
N MET A 29 -1.22 8.68 -11.54
CA MET A 29 0.12 9.26 -11.66
C MET A 29 0.78 8.89 -12.99
N GLN A 30 0.62 7.65 -13.44
CA GLN A 30 1.19 7.20 -14.72
C GLN A 30 0.55 7.91 -15.90
N ARG A 31 -0.74 8.22 -15.81
CA ARG A 31 -1.45 8.93 -16.86
C ARG A 31 -1.10 10.41 -16.94
N ASP A 32 -0.70 10.99 -15.82
CA ASP A 32 -0.47 12.43 -15.69
C ASP A 32 0.88 12.75 -15.05
N VAL A 33 1.95 12.15 -15.61
CA VAL A 33 3.32 12.25 -15.07
C VAL A 33 3.81 13.69 -14.96
N HIS A 34 3.36 14.56 -15.86
CA HIS A 34 3.74 15.98 -15.89
C HIS A 34 2.62 16.91 -15.45
N GLY A 35 1.53 16.35 -14.89
CA GLY A 35 0.40 17.13 -14.45
C GLY A 35 0.62 17.84 -13.14
N LEU A 36 -0.21 18.85 -12.89
CA LEU A 36 -0.15 19.65 -11.68
C LEU A 36 -0.50 18.86 -10.42
N GLU A 37 -1.24 17.76 -10.57
CA GLU A 37 -1.69 16.95 -9.46
C GLU A 37 -0.74 15.82 -9.08
N TYR A 38 0.36 15.66 -9.80
CA TYR A 38 1.30 14.58 -9.56
C TYR A 38 1.83 14.57 -8.12
N ALA A 39 2.27 15.73 -7.62
CA ALA A 39 2.78 15.85 -6.26
C ALA A 39 1.71 15.52 -5.22
N HIS A 40 0.47 15.90 -5.49
CA HIS A 40 -0.67 15.59 -4.62
C HIS A 40 -0.92 14.08 -4.54
N TRP A 41 -0.95 13.40 -5.70
CA TRP A 41 -1.12 11.95 -5.75
C TRP A 41 0.01 11.23 -5.03
N LYS A 42 1.24 11.73 -5.19
CA LYS A 42 2.40 11.16 -4.50
C LYS A 42 2.26 11.26 -2.99
N GLU A 43 1.85 12.41 -2.46
CA GLU A 43 1.62 12.57 -1.04
C GLU A 43 0.55 11.62 -0.51
N GLU A 44 -0.54 11.46 -1.24
CA GLU A 44 -1.61 10.54 -0.85
C GLU A 44 -1.12 9.09 -0.83
N VAL A 45 -0.33 8.68 -1.82
CA VAL A 45 0.24 7.33 -1.87
C VAL A 45 1.17 7.11 -0.68
N ASP A 46 2.02 8.07 -0.34
CA ASP A 46 2.91 7.97 0.82
C ASP A 46 2.10 7.81 2.12
N GLU A 47 1.03 8.56 2.28
CA GLU A 47 0.15 8.45 3.45
C GLU A 47 -0.59 7.11 3.50
N LEU A 48 -1.00 6.58 2.35
CA LEU A 48 -1.63 5.26 2.27
C LEU A 48 -0.67 4.17 2.72
N TRP A 49 0.59 4.22 2.26
CA TRP A 49 1.60 3.24 2.69
C TRP A 49 1.90 3.34 4.18
N LYS A 50 1.98 4.54 4.72
CA LYS A 50 2.12 4.74 6.17
C LYS A 50 0.98 4.05 6.93
N GLY A 51 -0.25 4.28 6.49
CA GLY A 51 -1.43 3.66 7.09
C GLY A 51 -1.41 2.14 7.00
N ILE A 52 -0.97 1.60 5.86
CA ILE A 52 -0.84 0.16 5.66
C ILE A 52 0.14 -0.44 6.68
N PHE A 53 1.35 0.11 6.77
CA PHE A 53 2.37 -0.40 7.70
C PHE A 53 1.96 -0.21 9.16
N GLU A 54 1.27 0.87 9.48
CA GLU A 54 0.73 1.08 10.82
C GLU A 54 -0.29 0.00 11.20
N GLN A 55 -1.22 -0.33 10.30
CA GLN A 55 -2.19 -1.39 10.53
C GLN A 55 -1.49 -2.74 10.71
N ILE A 56 -0.52 -3.04 9.86
CA ILE A 56 0.24 -4.29 9.95
C ILE A 56 0.98 -4.39 11.30
N SER A 57 1.59 -3.30 11.75
CA SER A 57 2.34 -3.29 13.01
C SER A 57 1.49 -3.63 14.24
N ARG A 58 0.18 -3.44 14.13
CA ARG A 58 -0.77 -3.73 15.23
C ARG A 58 -1.39 -5.13 15.13
N MET A 59 -1.05 -5.90 14.12
CA MET A 59 -1.56 -7.26 13.94
C MET A 59 -0.75 -8.26 14.76
N SER A 60 -1.33 -9.45 14.97
CA SER A 60 -0.59 -10.60 15.49
C SER A 60 0.50 -11.01 14.49
N GLU A 61 1.51 -11.74 14.95
CA GLU A 61 2.66 -12.11 14.14
C GLU A 61 2.28 -12.86 12.87
N GLY A 62 1.36 -13.83 12.97
CA GLY A 62 0.89 -14.58 11.79
C GLY A 62 0.16 -13.70 10.79
N ALA A 63 -0.66 -12.76 11.27
CA ALA A 63 -1.37 -11.82 10.42
C ALA A 63 -0.43 -10.82 9.77
N GLN A 64 0.61 -10.38 10.49
CA GLN A 64 1.67 -9.52 9.92
C GLN A 64 2.34 -10.20 8.74
N ARG A 65 2.71 -11.47 8.90
CA ARG A 65 3.37 -12.24 7.84
C ARG A 65 2.49 -12.36 6.61
N SER A 66 1.22 -12.71 6.79
CA SER A 66 0.27 -12.82 5.69
C SER A 66 0.07 -11.50 4.96
N SER A 67 0.00 -10.40 5.72
CA SER A 67 -0.16 -9.05 5.16
C SER A 67 1.06 -8.62 4.38
N LEU A 68 2.26 -8.91 4.87
CA LEU A 68 3.51 -8.59 4.16
C LEU A 68 3.61 -9.36 2.85
N GLU A 69 3.18 -10.62 2.82
CA GLU A 69 3.11 -11.39 1.57
C GLU A 69 2.13 -10.78 0.58
N LEU A 70 0.98 -10.34 1.06
CA LEU A 70 -0.04 -9.69 0.22
C LEU A 70 0.47 -8.42 -0.45
N ILE A 71 1.18 -7.57 0.31
CA ILE A 71 1.63 -6.27 -0.20
C ILE A 71 2.96 -6.33 -0.95
N ARG A 72 3.68 -7.45 -0.90
CA ARG A 72 5.04 -7.55 -1.44
C ARG A 72 5.13 -7.15 -2.91
N ASP A 73 4.23 -7.67 -3.73
CA ASP A 73 4.26 -7.40 -5.16
C ASP A 73 3.90 -5.95 -5.46
N ASP A 74 2.89 -5.42 -4.78
CA ASP A 74 2.47 -4.02 -4.95
C ASP A 74 3.58 -3.06 -4.48
N TRP A 75 4.23 -3.37 -3.37
CA TRP A 75 5.35 -2.59 -2.86
C TRP A 75 6.53 -2.60 -3.83
N THR A 76 6.83 -3.75 -4.41
CA THR A 76 7.90 -3.90 -5.41
C THR A 76 7.59 -3.05 -6.65
N GLN A 77 6.36 -3.09 -7.16
CA GLN A 77 5.93 -2.27 -8.29
C GLN A 77 6.06 -0.78 -7.97
N PHE A 78 5.66 -0.40 -6.77
CA PHE A 78 5.76 0.98 -6.31
C PHE A 78 7.21 1.47 -6.31
N LEU A 79 8.12 0.68 -5.78
CA LEU A 79 9.55 1.02 -5.77
C LEU A 79 10.12 1.11 -7.19
N GLN A 80 9.74 0.20 -8.07
CA GLN A 80 10.18 0.23 -9.47
C GLN A 80 9.67 1.48 -10.18
N TYR A 81 8.44 1.85 -9.93
CA TYR A 81 7.85 3.07 -10.50
C TYR A 81 8.65 4.31 -10.08
N TYR A 82 8.95 4.42 -8.79
CA TYR A 82 9.75 5.54 -8.28
C TYR A 82 11.16 5.56 -8.84
N ALA A 83 11.79 4.41 -8.98
CA ALA A 83 13.12 4.32 -9.58
C ALA A 83 13.11 4.82 -11.02
N THR A 84 12.08 4.49 -11.78
CA THR A 84 11.91 4.94 -13.16
C THR A 84 11.75 6.46 -13.24
N LEU A 85 11.00 7.05 -12.30
CA LEU A 85 10.78 8.49 -12.27
C LEU A 85 12.02 9.28 -11.83
N SER A 86 12.89 8.65 -11.04
CA SER A 86 14.10 9.29 -10.54
C SER A 86 15.22 9.40 -11.56
N GLU A 87 15.05 8.73 -12.69
CA GLU A 87 16.01 8.81 -13.82
C GLU A 87 15.67 10.03 -14.73
#